data_b00b8aa8cf90f52fbe39d5c4b335377f
#
_entry.id   b00b8aa8cf90f52fbe39d5c4b335377f
#
_cell.length_a   1.000
_cell.length_b   1.000
_cell.length_c   1.000
_cell.angle_alpha   90.00
_cell.angle_beta   90.00
_cell.angle_gamma   90.00
#
_symmetry.space_group_name_H-M   'P 1'
#
loop_
_entity.id
_entity.type
_entity.pdbx_description
1 polymer ?
#
loop_
_entity_poly.entity_id
_entity_poly.type
_entity_poly.pdbx_seq_one_letter_code
_entity_poly.pdbx_strand_id
1 'polypeptide(L)'
;MDIKAAIAAERRELAAMLDGLPAGQWDAPTLCAGWRVREVVAHMSMGFRYSLPKTVAELVRAGGNLHRMTDRCARRDAAAASTSELAGFLREHAHHPWKPPVGGIAAALGHDVVHGLDITVALGLDRRVPEDRVRLLLEKITPGTARFFGAEVRGIQLRADDLDWSFGTGTPLYGSTQDLLLVAYGRKLPPGRLHGEPHPRFVAG
;
A
#
# COMPACT_ATOMS: atom_id res chain seq x y z
N MET A 1 15.46 10.23 -9.93
CA MET A 1 15.43 8.86 -9.34
C MET A 1 15.17 7.81 -10.43
N ASP A 2 15.91 6.70 -10.45
CA ASP A 2 15.53 5.52 -11.26
C ASP A 2 14.40 4.77 -10.53
N ILE A 3 13.22 4.79 -11.11
CA ILE A 3 12.02 4.19 -10.50
C ILE A 3 12.10 2.65 -10.38
N LYS A 4 12.81 1.97 -11.28
CA LYS A 4 13.02 0.52 -11.20
C LYS A 4 13.95 0.17 -10.04
N ALA A 5 15.01 0.96 -9.87
CA ALA A 5 15.90 0.81 -8.71
C ALA A 5 15.16 1.10 -7.40
N ALA A 6 14.28 2.11 -7.37
CA ALA A 6 13.44 2.43 -6.21
C ALA A 6 12.48 1.29 -5.84
N ILE A 7 11.81 0.66 -6.82
CA ILE A 7 10.95 -0.50 -6.60
C ILE A 7 11.75 -1.68 -6.03
N ALA A 8 12.94 -1.94 -6.62
CA ALA A 8 13.77 -3.05 -6.15
C ALA A 8 14.30 -2.81 -4.72
N ALA A 9 14.65 -1.58 -4.38
CA ALA A 9 15.05 -1.20 -3.04
C ALA A 9 13.87 -1.33 -2.06
N GLU A 10 12.70 -0.83 -2.42
CA GLU A 10 11.47 -0.93 -1.62
C GLU A 10 11.15 -2.37 -1.24
N ARG A 11 11.14 -3.29 -2.21
CA ARG A 11 10.87 -4.72 -1.98
C ARG A 11 11.90 -5.38 -1.07
N ARG A 12 13.20 -5.04 -1.21
CA ARG A 12 14.24 -5.58 -0.34
C ARG A 12 14.15 -5.05 1.09
N GLU A 13 13.90 -3.75 1.24
CA GLU A 13 13.71 -3.10 2.54
C GLU A 13 12.50 -3.68 3.27
N LEU A 14 11.39 -3.89 2.55
CA LEU A 14 10.20 -4.54 3.10
C LEU A 14 10.48 -5.99 3.49
N ALA A 15 11.14 -6.77 2.64
CA ALA A 15 11.49 -8.15 2.96
C ALA A 15 12.38 -8.23 4.21
N ALA A 16 13.40 -7.36 4.31
CA ALA A 16 14.27 -7.30 5.49
C ALA A 16 13.51 -6.94 6.77
N MET A 17 12.58 -5.99 6.69
CA MET A 17 11.71 -5.62 7.81
C MET A 17 10.81 -6.78 8.22
N LEU A 18 10.20 -7.47 7.24
CA LEU A 18 9.32 -8.62 7.47
C LEU A 18 10.05 -9.80 8.11
N ASP A 19 11.30 -10.07 7.72
CA ASP A 19 12.13 -11.12 8.34
C ASP A 19 12.40 -10.84 9.83
N GLY A 20 12.42 -9.57 10.23
CA GLY A 20 12.59 -9.16 11.63
C GLY A 20 11.30 -9.15 12.46
N LEU A 21 10.13 -9.39 11.86
CA LEU A 21 8.86 -9.35 12.58
C LEU A 21 8.69 -10.58 13.50
N PRO A 22 8.30 -10.37 14.78
CA PRO A 22 7.84 -11.45 15.64
C PRO A 22 6.70 -12.24 15.00
N ALA A 23 6.70 -13.56 15.17
CA ALA A 23 5.73 -14.45 14.54
C ALA A 23 4.26 -14.02 14.76
N GLY A 24 3.92 -13.54 15.97
CA GLY A 24 2.56 -13.08 16.27
C GLY A 24 2.14 -11.83 15.51
N GLN A 25 3.08 -10.98 15.05
CA GLN A 25 2.74 -9.79 14.27
C GLN A 25 2.30 -10.10 12.84
N TRP A 26 2.63 -11.28 12.31
CA TRP A 26 2.14 -11.71 11.01
C TRP A 26 0.63 -11.95 10.95
N ASP A 27 0.01 -12.18 12.10
CA ASP A 27 -1.43 -12.33 12.24
C ASP A 27 -2.14 -11.05 12.73
N ALA A 28 -1.39 -9.96 12.94
CA ALA A 28 -1.95 -8.68 13.32
C ALA A 28 -2.71 -8.03 12.14
N PRO A 29 -3.80 -7.26 12.43
CA PRO A 29 -4.54 -6.52 11.41
C PRO A 29 -3.68 -5.42 10.80
N THR A 30 -4.04 -5.00 9.58
CA THR A 30 -3.39 -3.91 8.84
C THR A 30 -4.39 -2.81 8.52
N LEU A 31 -3.94 -1.73 7.84
CA LEU A 31 -4.86 -0.71 7.32
C LEU A 31 -5.69 -1.22 6.13
N CYS A 32 -5.34 -2.35 5.53
CA CYS A 32 -6.19 -3.04 4.57
C CYS A 32 -7.31 -3.78 5.30
N ALA A 33 -8.52 -3.25 5.28
CA ALA A 33 -9.66 -3.80 6.00
C ALA A 33 -9.83 -5.32 5.75
N GLY A 34 -9.86 -6.10 6.84
CA GLY A 34 -10.04 -7.54 6.81
C GLY A 34 -8.79 -8.36 6.43
N TRP A 35 -7.62 -7.73 6.24
CA TRP A 35 -6.34 -8.39 5.97
C TRP A 35 -5.36 -8.22 7.12
N ARG A 36 -4.72 -9.33 7.48
CA ARG A 36 -3.56 -9.36 8.37
C ARG A 36 -2.28 -9.08 7.56
N VAL A 37 -1.16 -8.93 8.24
CA VAL A 37 0.14 -8.74 7.58
C VAL A 37 0.38 -9.80 6.51
N ARG A 38 0.12 -11.08 6.80
CA ARG A 38 0.35 -12.18 5.88
C ARG A 38 -0.48 -12.08 4.58
N GLU A 39 -1.73 -11.64 4.64
CA GLU A 39 -2.55 -11.45 3.44
C GLU A 39 -2.04 -10.29 2.60
N VAL A 40 -1.60 -9.19 3.23
CA VAL A 40 -1.02 -8.05 2.50
C VAL A 40 0.25 -8.48 1.77
N VAL A 41 1.18 -9.20 2.43
CA VAL A 41 2.43 -9.66 1.80
C VAL A 41 2.15 -10.69 0.69
N ALA A 42 1.22 -11.62 0.91
CA ALA A 42 0.78 -12.56 -0.12
C ALA A 42 0.22 -11.81 -1.35
N HIS A 43 -0.62 -10.78 -1.12
CA HIS A 43 -1.15 -9.94 -2.18
C HIS A 43 -0.05 -9.20 -2.95
N MET A 44 0.88 -8.57 -2.24
CA MET A 44 2.00 -7.84 -2.86
C MET A 44 2.80 -8.71 -3.83
N SER A 45 2.96 -9.98 -3.51
CA SER A 45 3.73 -10.93 -4.32
C SER A 45 2.95 -11.55 -5.48
N MET A 46 1.62 -11.46 -5.53
CA MET A 46 0.79 -12.11 -6.57
C MET A 46 1.20 -11.73 -7.99
N GLY A 47 1.47 -10.44 -8.23
CA GLY A 47 1.74 -9.91 -9.56
C GLY A 47 2.96 -10.50 -10.25
N PHE A 48 3.93 -11.01 -9.49
CA PHE A 48 5.13 -11.65 -10.04
C PHE A 48 5.18 -13.19 -9.82
N ARG A 49 4.27 -13.74 -9.02
CA ARG A 49 4.13 -15.20 -8.84
C ARG A 49 3.07 -15.82 -9.75
N TYR A 50 2.13 -15.02 -10.25
CA TYR A 50 1.05 -15.52 -11.08
C TYR A 50 1.35 -15.31 -12.55
N SER A 51 1.25 -16.38 -13.34
CA SER A 51 1.23 -16.28 -14.79
C SER A 51 -0.06 -15.61 -15.28
N LEU A 52 -0.03 -15.03 -16.46
CA LEU A 52 -1.22 -14.42 -17.07
C LEU A 52 -2.41 -15.40 -17.16
N PRO A 53 -2.24 -16.66 -17.64
CA PRO A 53 -3.34 -17.63 -17.64
C PRO A 53 -3.92 -17.90 -16.24
N LYS A 54 -3.06 -18.00 -15.22
CA LYS A 54 -3.50 -18.17 -13.82
C LYS A 54 -4.31 -16.97 -13.37
N THR A 55 -3.85 -15.75 -13.63
CA THR A 55 -4.55 -14.51 -13.27
C THR A 55 -5.93 -14.45 -13.93
N VAL A 56 -6.03 -14.74 -15.21
CA VAL A 56 -7.30 -14.77 -15.95
C VAL A 56 -8.24 -15.83 -15.37
N ALA A 57 -7.76 -17.04 -15.13
CA ALA A 57 -8.57 -18.10 -14.54
C ALA A 57 -9.12 -17.73 -13.15
N GLU A 58 -8.31 -17.09 -12.30
CA GLU A 58 -8.75 -16.62 -10.99
C GLU A 58 -9.75 -15.46 -11.09
N LEU A 59 -9.59 -14.57 -12.07
CA LEU A 59 -10.54 -13.49 -12.32
C LEU A 59 -11.90 -14.04 -12.80
N VAL A 60 -11.90 -15.01 -13.71
CA VAL A 60 -13.13 -15.71 -14.15
C VAL A 60 -13.82 -16.38 -12.98
N ARG A 61 -13.09 -17.13 -12.12
CA ARG A 61 -13.62 -17.75 -10.90
C ARG A 61 -14.21 -16.74 -9.91
N ALA A 62 -13.77 -15.48 -9.97
CA ALA A 62 -14.31 -14.38 -9.17
C ALA A 62 -15.49 -13.65 -9.84
N GLY A 63 -15.98 -14.13 -10.98
CA GLY A 63 -17.03 -13.49 -11.75
C GLY A 63 -16.60 -12.14 -12.34
N GLY A 64 -15.34 -11.97 -12.70
CA GLY A 64 -14.77 -10.73 -13.22
C GLY A 64 -14.49 -9.66 -12.16
N ASN A 65 -14.74 -9.93 -10.88
CA ASN A 65 -14.54 -8.98 -9.80
C ASN A 65 -13.10 -9.07 -9.27
N LEU A 66 -12.30 -8.04 -9.56
CA LEU A 66 -10.90 -7.97 -9.18
C LEU A 66 -10.69 -8.00 -7.65
N HIS A 67 -11.51 -7.27 -6.89
CA HIS A 67 -11.40 -7.22 -5.42
C HIS A 67 -11.68 -8.61 -4.81
N ARG A 68 -12.72 -9.30 -5.27
CA ARG A 68 -13.02 -10.66 -4.84
C ARG A 68 -11.91 -11.64 -5.22
N MET A 69 -11.32 -11.48 -6.41
CA MET A 69 -10.19 -12.29 -6.85
C MET A 69 -8.98 -12.08 -5.92
N THR A 70 -8.58 -10.84 -5.70
CA THR A 70 -7.40 -10.51 -4.89
C THR A 70 -7.57 -10.95 -3.45
N ASP A 71 -8.73 -10.72 -2.83
CA ASP A 71 -9.01 -11.16 -1.46
C ASP A 71 -8.92 -12.69 -1.33
N ARG A 72 -9.61 -13.44 -2.19
CA ARG A 72 -9.56 -14.90 -2.16
C ARG A 72 -8.16 -15.45 -2.37
N CYS A 73 -7.41 -14.90 -3.33
CA CYS A 73 -6.06 -15.35 -3.64
C CYS A 73 -5.09 -15.00 -2.52
N ALA A 74 -5.16 -13.78 -1.97
CA ALA A 74 -4.32 -13.36 -0.85
C ALA A 74 -4.51 -14.27 0.38
N ARG A 75 -5.75 -14.56 0.76
CA ARG A 75 -6.06 -15.47 1.90
C ARG A 75 -5.57 -16.89 1.65
N ARG A 76 -5.79 -17.43 0.46
CA ARG A 76 -5.33 -18.78 0.10
C ARG A 76 -3.80 -18.86 0.15
N ASP A 77 -3.11 -17.91 -0.46
CA ASP A 77 -1.66 -17.90 -0.54
C ASP A 77 -1.01 -17.64 0.82
N ALA A 78 -1.61 -16.77 1.63
CA ALA A 78 -1.19 -16.54 3.01
C ALA A 78 -1.33 -17.78 3.91
N ALA A 79 -2.36 -18.61 3.67
CA ALA A 79 -2.55 -19.84 4.41
C ALA A 79 -1.61 -20.96 3.96
N ALA A 80 -1.15 -20.92 2.70
CA ALA A 80 -0.31 -21.98 2.10
C ALA A 80 1.19 -21.76 2.29
N ALA A 81 1.64 -20.52 2.56
CA ALA A 81 3.05 -20.17 2.68
C ALA A 81 3.44 -19.84 4.13
N SER A 82 4.64 -20.20 4.51
CA SER A 82 5.28 -19.75 5.75
C SER A 82 5.61 -18.25 5.68
N THR A 83 5.85 -17.63 6.83
CA THR A 83 6.24 -16.22 6.92
C THR A 83 7.55 -15.94 6.19
N SER A 84 8.51 -16.86 6.29
CA SER A 84 9.79 -16.77 5.58
C SER A 84 9.63 -16.84 4.06
N GLU A 85 8.75 -17.70 3.54
CA GLU A 85 8.45 -17.78 2.11
C GLU A 85 7.76 -16.50 1.62
N LEU A 86 6.82 -15.95 2.40
CA LEU A 86 6.13 -14.70 2.07
C LEU A 86 7.11 -13.53 1.95
N ALA A 87 8.03 -13.35 2.90
CA ALA A 87 9.09 -12.34 2.83
C ALA A 87 10.06 -12.64 1.67
N GLY A 88 10.41 -13.91 1.48
CA GLY A 88 11.26 -14.41 0.39
C GLY A 88 10.74 -14.03 -0.98
N PHE A 89 9.43 -14.11 -1.23
CA PHE A 89 8.85 -13.73 -2.51
C PHE A 89 9.17 -12.28 -2.90
N LEU A 90 9.16 -11.34 -1.96
CA LEU A 90 9.51 -9.95 -2.24
C LEU A 90 11.01 -9.81 -2.54
N ARG A 91 11.86 -10.48 -1.77
CA ARG A 91 13.32 -10.42 -1.90
C ARG A 91 13.79 -11.00 -3.23
N GLU A 92 13.34 -12.20 -3.55
CA GLU A 92 13.74 -12.93 -4.76
C GLU A 92 13.26 -12.25 -6.05
N HIS A 93 12.13 -11.56 -5.97
CA HIS A 93 11.54 -10.86 -7.10
C HIS A 93 11.70 -9.33 -7.02
N ALA A 94 12.71 -8.84 -6.27
CA ALA A 94 12.92 -7.41 -6.12
C ALA A 94 13.03 -6.66 -7.46
N HIS A 95 13.68 -7.24 -8.45
CA HIS A 95 13.86 -6.68 -9.79
C HIS A 95 12.78 -7.06 -10.81
N HIS A 96 11.75 -7.80 -10.40
CA HIS A 96 10.71 -8.24 -11.33
C HIS A 96 9.95 -7.04 -11.94
N PRO A 97 9.79 -6.97 -13.27
CA PRO A 97 9.23 -5.81 -13.97
C PRO A 97 7.72 -5.68 -13.88
N TRP A 98 7.07 -6.45 -13.03
CA TRP A 98 5.62 -6.39 -12.86
C TRP A 98 5.16 -4.97 -12.51
N LYS A 99 4.02 -4.61 -13.06
CA LYS A 99 3.27 -3.39 -12.76
C LYS A 99 1.77 -3.67 -12.84
N PRO A 100 0.94 -2.96 -12.07
CA PRO A 100 -0.50 -3.02 -12.23
C PRO A 100 -0.93 -2.70 -13.67
N PRO A 101 -2.09 -3.20 -14.14
CA PRO A 101 -2.60 -2.93 -15.48
C PRO A 101 -2.82 -1.43 -15.76
N VAL A 102 -3.07 -0.64 -14.72
CA VAL A 102 -3.31 0.81 -14.78
C VAL A 102 -2.26 1.55 -13.96
N GLY A 103 -1.83 2.73 -14.43
CA GLY A 103 -0.89 3.61 -13.71
C GLY A 103 0.60 3.34 -13.99
N GLY A 104 0.92 2.32 -14.78
CA GLY A 104 2.30 2.07 -15.25
C GLY A 104 3.29 1.72 -14.13
N ILE A 105 4.57 2.08 -14.35
CA ILE A 105 5.65 1.71 -13.42
C ILE A 105 5.55 2.46 -12.09
N ALA A 106 5.02 3.69 -12.08
CA ALA A 106 4.81 4.44 -10.86
C ALA A 106 3.77 3.78 -9.95
N ALA A 107 2.75 3.13 -10.54
CA ALA A 107 1.76 2.38 -9.77
C ALA A 107 2.36 1.12 -9.11
N ALA A 108 3.43 0.52 -9.68
CA ALA A 108 4.13 -0.57 -9.03
C ALA A 108 4.86 -0.08 -7.76
N LEU A 109 5.54 1.07 -7.82
CA LEU A 109 6.14 1.68 -6.64
C LEU A 109 5.06 2.04 -5.61
N GLY A 110 3.95 2.67 -6.06
CA GLY A 110 2.83 3.02 -5.19
C GLY A 110 2.21 1.80 -4.50
N HIS A 111 2.04 0.71 -5.21
CA HIS A 111 1.57 -0.57 -4.66
C HIS A 111 2.48 -1.06 -3.52
N ASP A 112 3.79 -1.10 -3.77
CA ASP A 112 4.73 -1.62 -2.78
C ASP A 112 4.88 -0.68 -1.58
N VAL A 113 4.94 0.65 -1.78
CA VAL A 113 5.03 1.65 -0.71
C VAL A 113 3.75 1.69 0.14
N VAL A 114 2.58 1.78 -0.50
CA VAL A 114 1.31 1.89 0.24
C VAL A 114 1.03 0.63 1.06
N HIS A 115 1.23 -0.55 0.50
CA HIS A 115 1.04 -1.79 1.26
C HIS A 115 2.11 -1.99 2.36
N GLY A 116 3.35 -1.54 2.13
CA GLY A 116 4.35 -1.49 3.20
C GLY A 116 3.92 -0.57 4.35
N LEU A 117 3.33 0.59 4.04
CA LEU A 117 2.78 1.50 5.04
C LEU A 117 1.50 0.95 5.70
N ASP A 118 0.64 0.22 4.96
CA ASP A 118 -0.53 -0.47 5.53
C ASP A 118 -0.12 -1.41 6.67
N ILE A 119 1.03 -2.05 6.55
CA ILE A 119 1.60 -2.93 7.59
C ILE A 119 2.23 -2.08 8.71
N THR A 120 3.17 -1.23 8.36
CA THR A 120 4.03 -0.58 9.36
C THR A 120 3.28 0.43 10.22
N VAL A 121 2.33 1.17 9.66
CA VAL A 121 1.49 2.11 10.40
C VAL A 121 0.54 1.37 11.34
N ALA A 122 -0.06 0.27 10.90
CA ALA A 122 -0.94 -0.53 11.76
C ALA A 122 -0.20 -1.19 12.92
N LEU A 123 1.06 -1.60 12.71
CA LEU A 123 1.91 -2.19 13.73
C LEU A 123 2.62 -1.15 14.63
N GLY A 124 2.45 0.14 14.37
CA GLY A 124 3.15 1.20 15.11
C GLY A 124 4.66 1.22 14.88
N LEU A 125 5.15 0.69 13.77
CA LEU A 125 6.58 0.69 13.44
C LEU A 125 7.01 2.05 12.89
N ASP A 126 8.16 2.54 13.34
CA ASP A 126 8.76 3.80 12.83
C ASP A 126 9.50 3.54 11.51
N ARG A 127 8.71 3.34 10.44
CA ARG A 127 9.25 3.24 9.09
C ARG A 127 9.07 4.55 8.35
N ARG A 128 10.17 5.06 7.80
CA ARG A 128 10.15 6.22 6.92
C ARG A 128 10.49 5.81 5.50
N VAL A 129 9.56 6.04 4.60
CA VAL A 129 9.81 5.88 3.16
C VAL A 129 10.71 7.03 2.70
N PRO A 130 11.77 6.77 1.92
CA PRO A 130 12.62 7.82 1.37
C PRO A 130 11.83 8.91 0.66
N GLU A 131 12.19 10.18 0.92
CA GLU A 131 11.43 11.34 0.45
C GLU A 131 11.24 11.36 -1.06
N ASP A 132 12.26 10.99 -1.83
CA ASP A 132 12.19 10.95 -3.28
C ASP A 132 11.15 9.96 -3.81
N ARG A 133 10.92 8.82 -3.11
CA ARG A 133 9.86 7.86 -3.44
C ARG A 133 8.48 8.44 -3.10
N VAL A 134 8.31 9.01 -1.92
CA VAL A 134 7.04 9.62 -1.50
C VAL A 134 6.67 10.78 -2.41
N ARG A 135 7.61 11.69 -2.69
CA ARG A 135 7.41 12.86 -3.57
C ARG A 135 6.91 12.42 -4.95
N LEU A 136 7.57 11.42 -5.57
CA LEU A 136 7.15 10.89 -6.86
C LEU A 136 5.70 10.38 -6.83
N LEU A 137 5.30 9.69 -5.76
CA LEU A 137 3.95 9.15 -5.63
C LEU A 137 2.93 10.28 -5.40
N LEU A 138 3.26 11.28 -4.58
CA LEU A 138 2.41 12.44 -4.33
C LEU A 138 2.13 13.25 -5.62
N GLU A 139 3.14 13.39 -6.50
CA GLU A 139 2.98 14.03 -7.81
C GLU A 139 2.01 13.28 -8.76
N LYS A 140 1.77 12.00 -8.51
CA LYS A 140 0.83 11.17 -9.30
C LYS A 140 -0.58 11.15 -8.74
N ILE A 141 -0.82 11.78 -7.58
CA ILE A 141 -2.16 11.90 -7.03
C ILE A 141 -2.97 12.86 -7.88
N THR A 142 -4.12 12.39 -8.32
CA THR A 142 -5.13 13.15 -9.04
C THR A 142 -6.50 12.92 -8.41
N PRO A 143 -7.50 13.76 -8.66
CA PRO A 143 -8.86 13.50 -8.21
C PRO A 143 -9.39 12.14 -8.69
N GLY A 144 -8.97 11.70 -9.88
CA GLY A 144 -9.30 10.38 -10.43
C GLY A 144 -8.67 9.24 -9.65
N THR A 145 -7.38 9.36 -9.31
CA THR A 145 -6.65 8.38 -8.49
C THR A 145 -7.28 8.26 -7.10
N ALA A 146 -7.52 9.39 -6.43
CA ALA A 146 -8.14 9.41 -5.10
C ALA A 146 -9.52 8.73 -5.11
N ARG A 147 -10.36 9.05 -6.10
CA ARG A 147 -11.68 8.41 -6.29
C ARG A 147 -11.57 6.91 -6.55
N PHE A 148 -10.61 6.48 -7.38
CA PHE A 148 -10.40 5.06 -7.69
C PHE A 148 -10.11 4.24 -6.43
N PHE A 149 -9.34 4.81 -5.48
CA PHE A 149 -9.04 4.18 -4.20
C PHE A 149 -10.08 4.46 -3.10
N GLY A 150 -11.18 5.14 -3.42
CA GLY A 150 -12.25 5.42 -2.45
C GLY A 150 -11.94 6.54 -1.45
N ALA A 151 -10.94 7.38 -1.74
CA ALA A 151 -10.61 8.52 -0.88
C ALA A 151 -11.66 9.64 -1.03
N GLU A 152 -12.34 9.98 0.05
CA GLU A 152 -13.37 11.02 0.10
C GLU A 152 -12.77 12.39 0.45
N VAL A 153 -11.92 12.91 -0.45
CA VAL A 153 -11.17 14.16 -0.25
C VAL A 153 -11.85 15.38 -0.90
N ARG A 154 -13.11 15.28 -1.31
CA ARG A 154 -13.84 16.44 -1.84
C ARG A 154 -14.00 17.53 -0.77
N GLY A 155 -13.63 18.77 -1.08
CA GLY A 155 -13.68 19.90 -0.18
C GLY A 155 -12.60 19.85 0.92
N ILE A 156 -11.59 19.00 0.75
CA ILE A 156 -10.44 18.86 1.63
C ILE A 156 -9.18 19.26 0.88
N GLN A 157 -8.32 20.03 1.54
CA GLN A 157 -6.95 20.28 1.10
C GLN A 157 -6.01 19.44 1.97
N LEU A 158 -5.35 18.44 1.37
CA LEU A 158 -4.26 17.71 2.03
C LEU A 158 -3.02 18.63 2.07
N ARG A 159 -2.41 18.84 3.25
CA ARG A 159 -1.21 19.65 3.44
C ARG A 159 -0.20 18.90 4.30
N ALA A 160 1.00 18.71 3.74
CA ALA A 160 2.05 18.01 4.46
C ALA A 160 2.72 18.92 5.50
N ASP A 161 3.07 18.31 6.66
CA ASP A 161 3.82 18.99 7.72
C ASP A 161 5.34 18.92 7.51
N ASP A 162 5.80 17.90 6.80
CA ASP A 162 7.20 17.53 6.63
C ASP A 162 7.74 17.82 5.22
N LEU A 163 6.91 18.35 4.33
CA LEU A 163 7.26 18.69 2.95
C LEU A 163 6.40 19.86 2.44
N ASP A 164 6.97 20.71 1.60
CA ASP A 164 6.16 21.71 0.85
C ASP A 164 5.36 21.01 -0.25
N TRP A 165 4.23 20.43 0.18
CA TRP A 165 3.28 19.74 -0.70
C TRP A 165 1.84 19.92 -0.21
N SER A 166 0.96 20.15 -1.18
CA SER A 166 -0.48 20.14 -0.93
C SER A 166 -1.25 19.59 -2.14
N PHE A 167 -2.43 19.06 -1.89
CA PHE A 167 -3.33 18.54 -2.92
C PHE A 167 -4.78 18.85 -2.60
N GLY A 168 -5.55 19.24 -3.61
CA GLY A 168 -6.96 19.58 -3.45
C GLY A 168 -7.18 21.02 -2.94
N THR A 169 -8.43 21.35 -2.70
CA THR A 169 -8.86 22.68 -2.20
C THR A 169 -9.99 22.51 -1.20
N GLY A 170 -10.05 23.39 -0.20
CA GLY A 170 -11.08 23.37 0.85
C GLY A 170 -10.48 23.41 2.24
N THR A 171 -11.13 22.77 3.21
CA THR A 171 -10.67 22.73 4.60
C THR A 171 -9.38 21.93 4.72
N PRO A 172 -8.32 22.47 5.33
CA PRO A 172 -7.03 21.80 5.40
C PRO A 172 -7.05 20.60 6.34
N LEU A 173 -6.49 19.48 5.86
CA LEU A 173 -6.14 18.28 6.62
C LEU A 173 -4.62 18.16 6.61
N TYR A 174 -4.02 18.10 7.79
CA TYR A 174 -2.58 18.07 7.96
C TYR A 174 -2.09 16.70 8.44
N GLY A 175 -0.87 16.36 8.09
CA GLY A 175 -0.16 15.15 8.51
C GLY A 175 1.17 14.99 7.79
N SER A 176 1.92 13.94 8.10
CA SER A 176 3.13 13.63 7.34
C SER A 176 2.80 13.28 5.89
N THR A 177 3.76 13.45 4.99
CA THR A 177 3.61 13.08 3.56
C THR A 177 3.14 11.65 3.36
N GLN A 178 3.68 10.70 4.12
CA GLN A 178 3.28 9.29 3.99
C GLN A 178 1.90 9.00 4.58
N ASP A 179 1.46 9.74 5.60
CA ASP A 179 0.11 9.65 6.14
C ASP A 179 -0.92 10.20 5.14
N LEU A 180 -0.61 11.35 4.53
CA LEU A 180 -1.46 11.95 3.49
C LEU A 180 -1.50 11.11 2.21
N LEU A 181 -0.40 10.42 1.87
CA LEU A 181 -0.38 9.42 0.80
C LEU A 181 -1.39 8.30 1.09
N LEU A 182 -1.38 7.75 2.30
CA LEU A 182 -2.35 6.73 2.72
C LEU A 182 -3.80 7.24 2.66
N VAL A 183 -4.06 8.47 3.10
CA VAL A 183 -5.39 9.11 2.97
C VAL A 183 -5.81 9.21 1.51
N ALA A 184 -4.91 9.62 0.61
CA ALA A 184 -5.20 9.72 -0.83
C ALA A 184 -5.44 8.35 -1.48
N TYR A 185 -4.96 7.28 -0.86
CA TYR A 185 -5.24 5.88 -1.24
C TYR A 185 -6.41 5.27 -0.43
N GLY A 186 -7.26 6.10 0.19
CA GLY A 186 -8.51 5.69 0.83
C GLY A 186 -8.34 5.00 2.19
N ARG A 187 -7.18 5.16 2.85
CA ARG A 187 -6.96 4.57 4.17
C ARG A 187 -7.49 5.47 5.28
N LYS A 188 -7.98 4.83 6.35
CA LYS A 188 -8.22 5.47 7.64
C LYS A 188 -7.05 5.15 8.55
N LEU A 189 -6.56 6.16 9.26
CA LEU A 189 -5.34 6.06 10.05
C LEU A 189 -5.64 5.92 11.54
N PRO A 190 -4.72 5.38 12.34
CA PRO A 190 -4.82 5.43 13.79
C PRO A 190 -4.92 6.87 14.30
N PRO A 191 -5.54 7.11 15.48
CA PRO A 191 -5.60 8.43 16.09
C PRO A 191 -4.22 9.08 16.27
N GLY A 192 -4.17 10.42 16.20
CA GLY A 192 -2.96 11.21 16.44
C GLY A 192 -2.02 11.38 15.23
N ARG A 193 -2.31 10.78 14.09
CA ARG A 193 -1.50 10.90 12.88
C ARG A 193 -1.89 12.08 11.96
N LEU A 194 -3.12 12.53 12.10
CA LEU A 194 -3.68 13.64 11.32
C LEU A 194 -4.22 14.71 12.24
N HIS A 195 -4.23 15.96 11.79
CA HIS A 195 -4.84 17.08 12.50
C HIS A 195 -5.56 18.05 11.54
N GLY A 196 -6.26 19.04 12.09
CA GLY A 196 -7.16 19.91 11.34
C GLY A 196 -8.62 19.46 11.50
N GLU A 197 -9.57 20.34 11.15
CA GLU A 197 -11.01 20.10 11.34
C GLU A 197 -11.51 18.79 10.71
N PRO A 198 -11.09 18.41 9.47
CA PRO A 198 -11.61 17.22 8.81
C PRO A 198 -11.05 15.89 9.35
N HIS A 199 -10.03 15.90 10.23
CA HIS A 199 -9.32 14.68 10.63
C HIS A 199 -10.21 13.53 11.13
N PRO A 200 -11.33 13.73 11.85
CA PRO A 200 -12.14 12.61 12.34
C PRO A 200 -12.70 11.73 11.22
N ARG A 201 -12.85 12.25 10.01
CA ARG A 201 -13.32 11.49 8.83
C ARG A 201 -12.32 10.44 8.37
N PHE A 202 -11.04 10.64 8.66
CA PHE A 202 -9.91 9.87 8.18
C PHE A 202 -9.23 9.04 9.28
N VAL A 203 -9.84 8.97 10.45
CA VAL A 203 -9.37 8.17 11.58
C VAL A 203 -10.16 6.86 11.64
N ALA A 204 -9.47 5.77 11.95
CA ALA A 204 -10.08 4.47 12.21
C ALA A 204 -10.86 4.54 13.53
N GLY A 205 -12.08 4.02 13.53
CA GLY A 205 -12.91 3.90 14.74
C GLY A 205 -12.55 2.67 15.53
#